data_f31c8d4f31a0dc37b17b24c1f0a3ec3f
#
_entry.id   f31c8d4f31a0dc37b17b24c1f0a3ec3f
#
_cell.length_a   1.000
_cell.length_b   1.000
_cell.length_c   1.000
_cell.angle_alpha   90.00
_cell.angle_beta   90.00
_cell.angle_gamma   90.00
#
_symmetry.space_group_name_H-M   'P 1'
#
loop_
_entity.id
_entity.type
_entity.pdbx_description
1 polymer ?
#
loop_
_entity_poly.entity_id
_entity_poly.type
_entity_poly.pdbx_seq_one_letter_code
_entity_poly.pdbx_strand_id
1 'polypeptide(L)'
;RDFARLAAAVAECRPEVVIHLAAQSVVKRGYADPIETYSTNVMGTVHLFEAVRRLGTGCVVVNVTSDKCYAHRASGPGYREDEPMGGDDPYSNSKGCAELATTAFRQSFFPAASLGDHGVALASARAGNAVGGGDWTANQLIPDIIRAFTSGRPCPIRNPGAIRPWQFVL
;
A
#
# COMPACT_ATOMS: atom_id res chain seq x y z
N ARG A 1 6.89 12.67 1.54
CA ARG A 1 6.20 13.64 0.67
C ARG A 1 7.14 14.71 0.07
N ASP A 2 8.35 14.83 0.62
CA ASP A 2 9.40 15.66 0.04
C ASP A 2 10.13 14.88 -1.06
N PHE A 3 9.82 15.20 -2.31
CA PHE A 3 10.39 14.51 -3.46
C PHE A 3 11.91 14.71 -3.55
N ALA A 4 12.40 15.90 -3.29
CA ALA A 4 13.84 16.20 -3.42
C ALA A 4 14.67 15.36 -2.44
N ARG A 5 14.22 15.25 -1.17
CA ARG A 5 14.87 14.39 -0.17
C ARG A 5 14.79 12.91 -0.53
N LEU A 6 13.64 12.44 -1.00
CA LEU A 6 13.48 11.05 -1.42
C LEU A 6 14.39 10.72 -2.61
N ALA A 7 14.41 11.58 -3.63
CA ALA A 7 15.27 11.38 -4.80
C ALA A 7 16.74 11.37 -4.43
N ALA A 8 17.19 12.27 -3.54
CA ALA A 8 18.55 12.29 -3.03
C ALA A 8 18.90 10.98 -2.28
N ALA A 9 18.02 10.52 -1.39
CA ALA A 9 18.23 9.28 -0.64
C ALA A 9 18.31 8.04 -1.56
N VAL A 10 17.43 7.95 -2.57
CA VAL A 10 17.47 6.87 -3.55
C VAL A 10 18.74 6.91 -4.38
N ALA A 11 19.17 8.11 -4.80
CA ALA A 11 20.42 8.29 -5.57
C ALA A 11 21.67 7.93 -4.75
N GLU A 12 21.69 8.25 -3.46
CA GLU A 12 22.79 7.92 -2.54
C GLU A 12 22.82 6.41 -2.24
N CYS A 13 21.67 5.83 -1.89
CA CYS A 13 21.55 4.40 -1.52
C CYS A 13 21.78 3.47 -2.72
N ARG A 14 21.35 3.86 -3.94
CA ARG A 14 21.38 3.05 -5.18
C ARG A 14 20.85 1.64 -4.95
N PRO A 15 19.60 1.48 -4.49
CA PRO A 15 19.07 0.19 -4.08
C PRO A 15 18.92 -0.78 -5.27
N GLU A 16 19.27 -2.04 -5.06
CA GLU A 16 18.97 -3.14 -6.00
C GLU A 16 17.51 -3.57 -5.88
N VAL A 17 16.94 -3.48 -4.66
CA VAL A 17 15.55 -3.85 -4.36
C VAL A 17 14.90 -2.78 -3.50
N VAL A 18 13.70 -2.38 -3.88
CA VAL A 18 12.84 -1.47 -3.10
C VAL A 18 11.53 -2.17 -2.78
N ILE A 19 11.20 -2.27 -1.50
CA ILE A 19 9.89 -2.74 -1.03
C ILE A 19 9.15 -1.53 -0.44
N HIS A 20 8.15 -1.03 -1.17
CA HIS A 20 7.40 0.16 -0.80
C HIS A 20 6.22 -0.18 0.08
N LEU A 21 6.41 -0.08 1.41
CA LEU A 21 5.38 -0.31 2.42
C LEU A 21 4.84 0.99 3.04
N ALA A 22 5.48 2.14 2.74
CA ALA A 22 5.12 3.41 3.35
C ALA A 22 3.72 3.88 2.93
N ALA A 23 2.82 4.01 3.89
CA ALA A 23 1.45 4.43 3.66
C ALA A 23 0.81 5.03 4.92
N GLN A 24 -0.19 5.88 4.75
CA GLN A 24 -1.23 6.11 5.75
C GLN A 24 -2.23 4.95 5.63
N SER A 25 -2.28 4.04 6.62
CA SER A 25 -3.00 2.76 6.55
C SER A 25 -4.30 2.72 7.37
N VAL A 26 -4.66 3.79 8.09
CA VAL A 26 -5.81 3.83 9.00
C VAL A 26 -7.03 4.39 8.29
N VAL A 27 -8.05 3.57 8.02
CA VAL A 27 -9.29 3.98 7.34
C VAL A 27 -9.95 5.20 8.00
N LYS A 28 -10.08 5.21 9.34
CA LYS A 28 -10.64 6.36 10.07
C LYS A 28 -9.86 7.65 9.86
N ARG A 29 -8.54 7.58 9.75
CA ARG A 29 -7.71 8.75 9.43
C ARG A 29 -7.95 9.22 8.00
N GLY A 30 -8.22 8.30 7.08
CA GLY A 30 -8.62 8.64 5.71
C GLY A 30 -9.89 9.49 5.65
N TYR A 31 -10.88 9.19 6.47
CA TYR A 31 -12.07 10.03 6.59
C TYR A 31 -11.80 11.39 7.26
N ALA A 32 -10.90 11.42 8.26
CA ALA A 32 -10.57 12.67 8.97
C ALA A 32 -9.68 13.60 8.14
N ASP A 33 -8.73 13.04 7.37
CA ASP A 33 -7.80 13.78 6.52
C ASP A 33 -7.57 13.05 5.19
N PRO A 34 -8.47 13.20 4.22
CA PRO A 34 -8.31 12.60 2.90
C PRO A 34 -7.12 13.19 2.13
N ILE A 35 -6.80 14.46 2.31
CA ILE A 35 -5.67 15.11 1.62
C ILE A 35 -4.36 14.46 2.05
N GLU A 36 -4.13 14.26 3.34
CA GLU A 36 -2.96 13.52 3.81
C GLU A 36 -2.90 12.10 3.25
N THR A 37 -4.05 11.42 3.22
CA THR A 37 -4.15 10.04 2.75
C THR A 37 -3.75 9.91 1.29
N TYR A 38 -4.31 10.73 0.40
CA TYR A 38 -3.94 10.72 -1.02
C TYR A 38 -2.52 11.22 -1.26
N SER A 39 -2.10 12.28 -0.59
CA SER A 39 -0.74 12.80 -0.76
C SER A 39 0.33 11.81 -0.28
N THR A 40 0.03 11.00 0.73
CA THR A 40 0.94 9.97 1.22
C THR A 40 0.91 8.73 0.32
N ASN A 41 -0.28 8.18 0.06
CA ASN A 41 -0.40 6.87 -0.59
C ASN A 41 -0.24 6.94 -2.10
N VAL A 42 -0.77 7.98 -2.75
CA VAL A 42 -0.70 8.12 -4.21
C VAL A 42 0.55 8.90 -4.60
N MET A 43 0.67 10.14 -4.10
CA MET A 43 1.82 10.97 -4.49
C MET A 43 3.14 10.44 -3.94
N GLY A 44 3.14 9.83 -2.74
CA GLY A 44 4.33 9.16 -2.22
C GLY A 44 4.80 8.01 -3.11
N THR A 45 3.87 7.21 -3.64
CA THR A 45 4.15 6.14 -4.61
C THR A 45 4.69 6.70 -5.93
N VAL A 46 4.05 7.74 -6.48
CA VAL A 46 4.51 8.42 -7.70
C VAL A 46 5.91 9.01 -7.52
N HIS A 47 6.17 9.65 -6.38
CA HIS A 47 7.49 10.18 -6.05
C HIS A 47 8.57 9.10 -6.00
N LEU A 48 8.27 7.94 -5.42
CA LEU A 48 9.21 6.82 -5.38
C LEU A 48 9.51 6.31 -6.79
N PHE A 49 8.49 6.08 -7.60
CA PHE A 49 8.70 5.61 -8.97
C PHE A 49 9.48 6.59 -9.84
N GLU A 50 9.22 7.89 -9.67
CA GLU A 50 9.99 8.93 -10.35
C GLU A 50 11.44 9.00 -9.85
N ALA A 51 11.68 8.80 -8.55
CA ALA A 51 13.04 8.74 -8.01
C ALA A 51 13.81 7.52 -8.59
N VAL A 52 13.16 6.36 -8.68
CA VAL A 52 13.74 5.16 -9.32
C VAL A 52 14.00 5.42 -10.81
N ARG A 53 13.07 6.05 -11.53
CA ARG A 53 13.25 6.38 -12.94
C ARG A 53 14.47 7.29 -13.16
N ARG A 54 14.68 8.25 -12.28
CA ARG A 54 15.86 9.16 -12.35
C ARG A 54 17.18 8.50 -11.93
N LEU A 55 17.12 7.37 -11.25
CA LEU A 55 18.32 6.65 -10.83
C LEU A 55 19.13 6.15 -12.05
N GLY A 56 18.45 5.79 -13.15
CA GLY A 56 19.10 5.36 -14.40
C GLY A 56 19.88 4.05 -14.28
N THR A 57 19.64 3.27 -13.23
CA THR A 57 20.25 1.95 -13.01
C THR A 57 19.18 0.90 -12.70
N GLY A 58 19.48 -0.36 -12.92
CA GLY A 58 18.53 -1.46 -12.65
C GLY A 58 18.10 -1.51 -11.18
N CYS A 59 16.80 -1.75 -10.96
CA CYS A 59 16.22 -1.85 -9.62
C CYS A 59 14.94 -2.70 -9.66
N VAL A 60 14.73 -3.58 -8.70
CA VAL A 60 13.47 -4.28 -8.50
C VAL A 60 12.61 -3.49 -7.53
N VAL A 61 11.38 -3.15 -7.92
CA VAL A 61 10.46 -2.40 -7.08
C VAL A 61 9.19 -3.22 -6.84
N VAL A 62 8.86 -3.45 -5.57
CA VAL A 62 7.60 -4.06 -5.14
C VAL A 62 6.77 -3.01 -4.41
N ASN A 63 5.67 -2.57 -5.03
CA ASN A 63 4.70 -1.67 -4.41
C ASN A 63 3.67 -2.48 -3.63
N VAL A 64 3.68 -2.40 -2.30
CA VAL A 64 2.72 -3.11 -1.45
C VAL A 64 1.45 -2.27 -1.31
N THR A 65 0.37 -2.78 -1.89
CA THR A 65 -0.95 -2.16 -1.85
C THR A 65 -1.88 -2.87 -0.86
N SER A 66 -3.12 -3.17 -1.21
CA SER A 66 -4.10 -3.73 -0.29
C SER A 66 -5.14 -4.56 -1.04
N ASP A 67 -5.71 -5.54 -0.37
CA ASP A 67 -6.94 -6.24 -0.77
C ASP A 67 -8.16 -5.31 -0.96
N LYS A 68 -8.09 -4.09 -0.41
CA LYS A 68 -9.14 -3.07 -0.50
C LYS A 68 -9.03 -2.16 -1.74
N CYS A 69 -8.07 -2.40 -2.62
CA CYS A 69 -7.89 -1.62 -3.84
C CYS A 69 -8.95 -1.89 -4.92
N TYR A 70 -9.72 -2.95 -4.79
CA TYR A 70 -10.72 -3.34 -5.78
C TYR A 70 -12.01 -2.53 -5.67
N ALA A 71 -12.72 -2.39 -6.80
CA ALA A 71 -14.11 -1.95 -6.79
C ALA A 71 -14.95 -2.95 -5.98
N HIS A 72 -15.74 -2.42 -5.03
CA HIS A 72 -16.51 -3.29 -4.14
C HIS A 72 -17.62 -4.05 -4.87
N ARG A 73 -17.79 -5.33 -4.51
CA ARG A 73 -18.94 -6.15 -4.90
C ARG A 73 -19.52 -6.85 -3.68
N ALA A 74 -20.84 -6.94 -3.63
CA ALA A 74 -21.55 -7.48 -2.47
C ALA A 74 -21.37 -9.00 -2.27
N SER A 75 -21.07 -9.75 -3.35
CA SER A 75 -20.89 -11.20 -3.33
C SER A 75 -20.10 -11.69 -4.52
N GLY A 76 -19.63 -12.92 -4.46
CA GLY A 76 -18.89 -13.56 -5.56
C GLY A 76 -17.67 -14.34 -5.07
N PRO A 77 -16.90 -14.94 -5.99
CA PRO A 77 -15.62 -15.59 -5.68
C PRO A 77 -14.57 -14.56 -5.20
N GLY A 78 -13.41 -15.03 -4.74
CA GLY A 78 -12.29 -14.14 -4.42
C GLY A 78 -11.90 -13.24 -5.59
N TYR A 79 -11.38 -12.03 -5.30
CA TYR A 79 -10.91 -11.11 -6.32
C TYR A 79 -9.68 -11.66 -7.07
N ARG A 80 -9.58 -11.31 -8.34
CA ARG A 80 -8.43 -11.61 -9.20
C ARG A 80 -7.66 -10.33 -9.54
N GLU A 81 -6.42 -10.48 -10.00
CA GLU A 81 -5.52 -9.35 -10.26
C GLU A 81 -5.98 -8.43 -11.40
N ASP A 82 -6.78 -8.93 -12.31
CA ASP A 82 -7.31 -8.21 -13.48
C ASP A 82 -8.66 -7.51 -13.24
N GLU A 83 -9.22 -7.64 -12.03
CA GLU A 83 -10.50 -7.01 -11.69
C GLU A 83 -10.37 -5.49 -11.49
N PRO A 84 -11.48 -4.75 -11.68
CA PRO A 84 -11.47 -3.28 -11.59
C PRO A 84 -10.97 -2.76 -10.26
N MET A 85 -10.15 -1.71 -10.32
CA MET A 85 -9.73 -0.95 -9.14
C MET A 85 -10.83 0.02 -8.70
N GLY A 86 -10.87 0.29 -7.37
CA GLY A 86 -11.90 1.16 -6.80
C GLY A 86 -11.59 1.51 -5.34
N GLY A 87 -12.52 1.13 -4.46
CA GLY A 87 -12.49 1.42 -3.02
C GLY A 87 -13.45 2.52 -2.63
N ASP A 88 -14.28 2.25 -1.61
CA ASP A 88 -15.42 3.11 -1.23
C ASP A 88 -15.06 4.13 -0.14
N ASP A 89 -13.84 4.10 0.36
CA ASP A 89 -13.32 5.06 1.33
C ASP A 89 -11.97 5.65 0.87
N PRO A 90 -11.53 6.80 1.41
CA PRO A 90 -10.31 7.47 0.96
C PRO A 90 -9.05 6.61 1.04
N TYR A 91 -8.93 5.74 2.05
CA TYR A 91 -7.80 4.82 2.15
C TYR A 91 -7.85 3.77 1.04
N SER A 92 -8.96 3.05 0.94
CA SER A 92 -9.17 1.98 -0.04
C SER A 92 -8.99 2.51 -1.46
N ASN A 93 -9.61 3.65 -1.78
CA ASN A 93 -9.47 4.32 -3.07
C ASN A 93 -8.03 4.77 -3.34
N SER A 94 -7.32 5.31 -2.35
CA SER A 94 -5.91 5.70 -2.53
C SER A 94 -5.00 4.50 -2.89
N LYS A 95 -5.32 3.31 -2.39
CA LYS A 95 -4.61 2.07 -2.76
C LYS A 95 -4.96 1.63 -4.19
N GLY A 96 -6.20 1.78 -4.63
CA GLY A 96 -6.60 1.60 -6.03
C GLY A 96 -5.88 2.57 -6.97
N CYS A 97 -5.80 3.85 -6.59
CA CYS A 97 -5.03 4.85 -7.33
C CYS A 97 -3.53 4.50 -7.42
N ALA A 98 -2.95 3.97 -6.34
CA ALA A 98 -1.55 3.52 -6.34
C ALA A 98 -1.34 2.33 -7.30
N GLU A 99 -2.30 1.41 -7.42
CA GLU A 99 -2.29 0.33 -8.44
C GLU A 99 -2.33 0.89 -9.87
N LEU A 100 -3.21 1.86 -10.12
CA LEU A 100 -3.30 2.51 -11.43
C LEU A 100 -2.01 3.26 -11.77
N ALA A 101 -1.42 3.97 -10.80
CA ALA A 101 -0.11 4.61 -10.97
C ALA A 101 1.00 3.59 -11.25
N THR A 102 1.02 2.45 -10.53
CA THR A 102 1.97 1.36 -10.77
C THR A 102 1.86 0.84 -12.20
N THR A 103 0.64 0.60 -12.65
CA THR A 103 0.35 0.13 -14.01
C THR A 103 0.82 1.15 -15.06
N ALA A 104 0.51 2.43 -14.85
CA ALA A 104 0.93 3.50 -15.75
C ALA A 104 2.45 3.61 -15.86
N PHE A 105 3.17 3.60 -14.73
CA PHE A 105 4.63 3.66 -14.74
C PHE A 105 5.26 2.43 -15.39
N ARG A 106 4.73 1.23 -15.10
CA ARG A 106 5.19 -0.02 -15.71
C ARG A 106 5.03 -0.02 -17.23
N GLN A 107 3.91 0.51 -17.73
CA GLN A 107 3.66 0.54 -19.18
C GLN A 107 4.43 1.66 -19.90
N SER A 108 4.55 2.82 -19.26
CA SER A 108 5.11 4.03 -19.91
C SER A 108 6.61 4.15 -19.77
N PHE A 109 7.19 3.75 -18.64
CA PHE A 109 8.61 3.97 -18.33
C PHE A 109 9.40 2.67 -18.11
N PHE A 110 8.72 1.58 -17.71
CA PHE A 110 9.36 0.31 -17.37
C PHE A 110 8.68 -0.88 -18.06
N PRO A 111 8.44 -0.83 -19.39
CA PRO A 111 7.78 -1.92 -20.08
C PRO A 111 8.63 -3.19 -20.06
N ALA A 112 8.01 -4.34 -19.71
CA ALA A 112 8.72 -5.61 -19.57
C ALA A 112 9.46 -6.04 -20.84
N ALA A 113 8.96 -5.63 -22.02
CA ALA A 113 9.59 -5.94 -23.30
C ALA A 113 10.95 -5.27 -23.49
N SER A 114 11.23 -4.17 -22.80
CA SER A 114 12.51 -3.45 -22.84
C SER A 114 13.25 -3.45 -21.49
N LEU A 115 13.00 -4.46 -20.67
CA LEU A 115 13.68 -4.60 -19.36
C LEU A 115 15.20 -4.52 -19.46
N GLY A 116 15.79 -5.05 -20.54
CA GLY A 116 17.23 -4.98 -20.79
C GLY A 116 17.76 -3.56 -20.97
N ASP A 117 16.92 -2.61 -21.41
CA ASP A 117 17.32 -1.22 -21.68
C ASP A 117 17.32 -0.35 -20.42
N HIS A 118 16.27 -0.48 -19.58
CA HIS A 118 16.12 0.34 -18.37
C HIS A 118 16.45 -0.39 -17.06
N GLY A 119 16.47 -1.72 -17.04
CA GLY A 119 16.85 -2.54 -15.89
C GLY A 119 15.88 -2.52 -14.70
N VAL A 120 14.72 -1.85 -14.80
CA VAL A 120 13.76 -1.72 -13.69
C VAL A 120 12.63 -2.72 -13.82
N ALA A 121 12.47 -3.61 -12.82
CA ALA A 121 11.32 -4.49 -12.69
C ALA A 121 10.33 -3.94 -11.65
N LEU A 122 9.13 -3.55 -12.09
CA LEU A 122 8.10 -2.97 -11.24
C LEU A 122 6.89 -3.90 -11.11
N ALA A 123 6.57 -4.29 -9.88
CA ALA A 123 5.39 -5.09 -9.55
C ALA A 123 4.60 -4.48 -8.38
N SER A 124 3.32 -4.81 -8.25
CA SER A 124 2.56 -4.60 -7.03
C SER A 124 2.22 -5.92 -6.34
N ALA A 125 2.13 -5.88 -5.01
CA ALA A 125 1.67 -6.98 -4.18
C ALA A 125 0.47 -6.50 -3.35
N ARG A 126 -0.68 -7.15 -3.50
CA ARG A 126 -1.91 -6.82 -2.79
C ARG A 126 -2.00 -7.69 -1.55
N ALA A 127 -1.84 -7.07 -0.38
CA ALA A 127 -1.88 -7.77 0.89
C ALA A 127 -3.21 -7.57 1.61
N GLY A 128 -3.69 -8.60 2.30
CA GLY A 128 -4.80 -8.53 3.24
C GLY A 128 -4.39 -7.91 4.59
N ASN A 129 -5.12 -8.25 5.64
CA ASN A 129 -4.78 -7.79 6.98
C ASN A 129 -3.53 -8.54 7.50
N ALA A 130 -2.49 -7.79 7.83
CA ALA A 130 -1.30 -8.34 8.49
C ALA A 130 -1.43 -8.25 10.02
N VAL A 131 -0.90 -9.24 10.73
CA VAL A 131 -0.79 -9.26 12.19
C VAL A 131 0.61 -9.66 12.61
N GLY A 132 1.17 -8.95 13.60
CA GLY A 132 2.49 -9.23 14.13
C GLY A 132 2.76 -8.44 15.40
N GLY A 133 3.91 -8.68 16.01
CA GLY A 133 4.35 -7.93 17.19
C GLY A 133 4.67 -6.47 16.89
N GLY A 134 4.58 -5.61 17.92
CA GLY A 134 4.98 -4.19 17.83
C GLY A 134 3.94 -3.24 17.24
N ASP A 135 2.80 -3.72 16.74
CA ASP A 135 1.72 -2.85 16.27
C ASP A 135 0.84 -2.39 17.46
N TRP A 136 0.87 -1.08 17.72
CA TRP A 136 0.06 -0.41 18.73
C TRP A 136 -0.86 0.66 18.14
N THR A 137 -1.12 0.58 16.83
CA THR A 137 -1.96 1.55 16.12
C THR A 137 -3.37 1.57 16.67
N ALA A 138 -3.86 2.73 17.03
CA ALA A 138 -5.23 2.92 17.53
C ALA A 138 -6.25 2.66 16.40
N ASN A 139 -7.44 2.16 16.80
CA ASN A 139 -8.52 1.80 15.88
C ASN A 139 -8.22 0.61 14.94
N GLN A 140 -7.21 -0.18 15.24
CA GLN A 140 -6.93 -1.47 14.62
C GLN A 140 -7.40 -2.60 15.55
N LEU A 141 -8.00 -3.67 14.98
CA LEU A 141 -8.69 -4.69 15.76
C LEU A 141 -7.75 -5.38 16.77
N ILE A 142 -6.64 -5.92 16.33
CA ILE A 142 -5.74 -6.70 17.19
C ILE A 142 -5.09 -5.82 18.27
N PRO A 143 -4.51 -4.63 17.97
CA PRO A 143 -4.03 -3.70 18.99
C PRO A 143 -5.10 -3.28 19.99
N ASP A 144 -6.34 -3.04 19.55
CA ASP A 144 -7.44 -2.65 20.44
C ASP A 144 -7.84 -3.82 21.37
N ILE A 145 -7.88 -5.06 20.89
CA ILE A 145 -8.12 -6.26 21.68
C ILE A 145 -7.02 -6.43 22.76
N ILE A 146 -5.74 -6.34 22.38
CA ILE A 146 -4.62 -6.49 23.32
C ILE A 146 -4.69 -5.42 24.41
N ARG A 147 -4.93 -4.15 24.04
CA ARG A 147 -5.09 -3.06 25.01
C ARG A 147 -6.25 -3.29 25.97
N ALA A 148 -7.39 -3.77 25.47
CA ALA A 148 -8.54 -4.06 26.30
C ALA A 148 -8.25 -5.19 27.30
N PHE A 149 -7.66 -6.30 26.85
CA PHE A 149 -7.32 -7.45 27.69
C PHE A 149 -6.29 -7.08 28.76
N THR A 150 -5.22 -6.39 28.37
CA THR A 150 -4.18 -5.98 29.35
C THR A 150 -4.70 -4.97 30.39
N SER A 151 -5.79 -4.27 30.07
CA SER A 151 -6.45 -3.31 30.98
C SER A 151 -7.63 -3.91 31.75
N GLY A 152 -7.90 -5.21 31.58
CA GLY A 152 -9.06 -5.87 32.22
C GLY A 152 -10.43 -5.32 31.75
N ARG A 153 -10.53 -4.75 30.54
CA ARG A 153 -11.74 -4.13 30.02
C ARG A 153 -12.30 -4.91 28.84
N PRO A 154 -13.63 -4.90 28.62
CA PRO A 154 -14.21 -5.43 27.40
C PRO A 154 -13.68 -4.68 26.15
N CYS A 155 -13.42 -5.41 25.06
CA CYS A 155 -13.09 -4.80 23.77
C CYS A 155 -14.36 -4.63 22.93
N PRO A 156 -14.75 -3.39 22.58
CA PRO A 156 -15.92 -3.18 21.72
C PRO A 156 -15.58 -3.57 20.26
N ILE A 157 -16.27 -4.59 19.76
CA ILE A 157 -16.18 -5.00 18.36
C ILE A 157 -17.25 -4.28 17.54
N ARG A 158 -16.83 -3.37 16.67
CA ARG A 158 -17.75 -2.51 15.90
C ARG A 158 -18.49 -3.22 14.79
N ASN A 159 -17.89 -4.23 14.18
CA ASN A 159 -18.50 -5.03 13.11
C ASN A 159 -18.14 -6.52 13.31
N PRO A 160 -18.91 -7.23 14.15
CA PRO A 160 -18.61 -8.63 14.48
C PRO A 160 -18.83 -9.60 13.31
N GLY A 161 -19.62 -9.23 12.30
CA GLY A 161 -19.83 -10.03 11.09
C GLY A 161 -18.77 -9.85 10.01
N ALA A 162 -17.79 -8.97 10.20
CA ALA A 162 -16.77 -8.73 9.19
C ALA A 162 -15.77 -9.89 9.08
N ILE A 163 -15.62 -10.40 7.85
CA ILE A 163 -14.57 -11.38 7.51
C ILE A 163 -13.34 -10.63 7.03
N ARG A 164 -12.14 -11.08 7.46
CA ARG A 164 -10.86 -10.48 7.08
C ARG A 164 -9.82 -11.56 6.79
N PRO A 165 -9.07 -11.44 5.69
CA PRO A 165 -7.96 -12.34 5.38
C PRO A 165 -6.74 -11.94 6.22
N TRP A 166 -6.54 -12.62 7.34
CA TRP A 166 -5.40 -12.37 8.23
C TRP A 166 -4.19 -13.19 7.82
N GLN A 167 -3.02 -12.54 7.80
CA GLN A 167 -1.73 -13.17 7.61
C GLN A 167 -0.77 -12.75 8.71
N PHE A 168 0.00 -13.69 9.23
CA PHE A 168 1.10 -13.39 10.13
C PHE A 168 2.29 -12.87 9.34
N VAL A 169 3.01 -11.87 9.90
CA VAL A 169 4.07 -11.16 9.16
C VAL A 169 5.38 -11.94 8.99
N LEU A 170 5.56 -13.08 9.69
CA LEU A 170 6.75 -13.93 9.61
C LEU A 170 6.47 -15.21 8.85
#